data_1f2de332f623a507e6274980f713eaeb
#
_entry.id   1f2de332f623a507e6274980f713eaeb
#
_cell.length_a   1.000
_cell.length_b   1.000
_cell.length_c   1.000
_cell.angle_alpha   90.00
_cell.angle_beta   90.00
_cell.angle_gamma   90.00
#
_symmetry.space_group_name_H-M   'P 1'
#
loop_
_entity.id
_entity.type
_entity.pdbx_description
1 polymer ?
#
loop_
_entity_poly.entity_id
_entity_poly.type
_entity_poly.pdbx_seq_one_letter_code
_entity_poly.pdbx_strand_id
1 'polypeptide(L)'
;MQFKILLTGVALLFATSVNAHPDGATPYWYPTTYLYGFVSGCWETVEQNQALAEGMWPDDIRAVCGCVVDAIRHSMPFHEAEDGSPESIKKFDAITSGVLPQCIMEVEAGIMLRNGEK
;
A
#
# COMPACT_ATOMS: atom_id res chain seq x y z
N MET A 1 -24.59 30.04 -18.70
CA MET A 1 -23.12 30.28 -18.51
C MET A 1 -22.60 29.78 -17.19
N GLN A 2 -23.34 29.91 -16.11
CA GLN A 2 -22.88 29.41 -14.79
C GLN A 2 -22.80 27.89 -14.71
N PHE A 3 -23.61 27.15 -15.46
CA PHE A 3 -23.60 25.69 -15.51
C PHE A 3 -22.31 25.11 -16.10
N LYS A 4 -21.69 25.79 -17.05
CA LYS A 4 -20.44 25.32 -17.67
C LYS A 4 -19.24 25.43 -16.73
N ILE A 5 -19.25 26.41 -15.84
CA ILE A 5 -18.16 26.63 -14.87
C ILE A 5 -18.23 25.58 -13.76
N LEU A 6 -19.43 25.22 -13.32
CA LEU A 6 -19.64 24.17 -12.32
C LEU A 6 -19.23 22.78 -12.83
N LEU A 7 -19.52 22.46 -14.09
CA LEU A 7 -19.11 21.21 -14.72
C LEU A 7 -17.59 21.11 -14.87
N THR A 8 -16.93 22.21 -15.16
CA THR A 8 -15.46 22.23 -15.28
C THR A 8 -14.78 22.07 -13.91
N GLY A 9 -15.36 22.64 -12.85
CA GLY A 9 -14.85 22.46 -11.49
C GLY A 9 -14.99 21.05 -10.96
N VAL A 10 -16.12 20.39 -11.26
CA VAL A 10 -16.35 18.99 -10.90
C VAL A 10 -15.42 18.04 -11.65
N ALA A 11 -15.16 18.30 -12.94
CA ALA A 11 -14.23 17.51 -13.74
C ALA A 11 -12.79 17.62 -13.22
N LEU A 12 -12.37 18.78 -12.74
CA LEU A 12 -11.06 18.99 -12.14
C LEU A 12 -10.90 18.24 -10.80
N LEU A 13 -11.95 18.19 -9.99
CA LEU A 13 -11.95 17.43 -8.74
C LEU A 13 -11.84 15.93 -8.98
N PHE A 14 -12.51 15.41 -10.00
CA PHE A 14 -12.39 14.00 -10.38
C PHE A 14 -11.00 13.67 -10.94
N ALA A 15 -10.37 14.55 -11.71
CA ALA A 15 -9.04 14.35 -12.24
C ALA A 15 -7.99 14.29 -11.12
N THR A 16 -8.14 15.07 -10.03
CA THR A 16 -7.24 15.01 -8.87
C THR A 16 -7.44 13.78 -8.00
N SER A 17 -8.64 13.22 -7.91
CA SER A 17 -8.91 12.02 -7.12
C SER A 17 -8.49 10.71 -7.82
N VAL A 18 -8.30 10.71 -9.13
CA VAL A 18 -7.84 9.54 -9.89
C VAL A 18 -6.33 9.33 -9.77
N ASN A 19 -5.57 10.37 -9.44
CA ASN A 19 -4.13 10.29 -9.19
C ASN A 19 -3.86 9.94 -7.72
N ALA A 20 -4.23 8.73 -7.29
CA ALA A 20 -3.95 8.24 -5.95
C ALA A 20 -2.47 7.96 -5.71
N HIS A 21 -1.66 7.85 -6.77
CA HIS A 21 -0.22 7.69 -6.69
C HIS A 21 0.47 9.02 -7.01
N PRO A 22 1.35 9.53 -6.11
CA PRO A 22 1.96 10.85 -6.25
C PRO A 22 2.66 11.08 -7.58
N ASP A 23 3.14 10.02 -8.21
CA ASP A 23 3.98 10.10 -9.41
C ASP A 23 3.27 9.69 -10.69
N GLY A 24 2.04 9.16 -10.62
CA GLY A 24 1.37 8.55 -11.77
C GLY A 24 2.21 7.45 -12.42
N ALA A 25 3.25 6.99 -11.72
CA ALA A 25 4.23 6.05 -12.24
C ALA A 25 3.65 4.64 -12.28
N THR A 26 3.94 3.93 -13.38
CA THR A 26 3.68 2.51 -13.48
C THR A 26 4.57 1.78 -12.48
N PRO A 27 4.04 0.81 -11.72
CA PRO A 27 4.89 0.03 -10.81
C PRO A 27 5.94 -0.76 -11.58
N TYR A 28 7.11 -0.91 -10.98
CA TYR A 28 8.14 -1.78 -11.53
C TYR A 28 7.67 -3.24 -11.58
N TRP A 29 8.14 -3.98 -12.56
CA TRP A 29 7.84 -5.40 -12.65
C TRP A 29 8.56 -6.19 -11.57
N TYR A 30 7.82 -7.04 -10.88
CA TYR A 30 8.34 -7.98 -9.89
C TYR A 30 7.86 -9.39 -10.22
N PRO A 31 8.69 -10.42 -10.05
CA PRO A 31 8.24 -11.80 -10.24
C PRO A 31 7.10 -12.15 -9.27
N THR A 32 6.13 -12.90 -9.76
CA THR A 32 4.99 -13.34 -8.96
C THR A 32 5.44 -14.12 -7.72
N THR A 33 6.46 -14.97 -7.86
CA THR A 33 7.05 -15.74 -6.76
C THR A 33 7.60 -14.85 -5.65
N TYR A 34 8.21 -13.72 -6.02
CA TYR A 34 8.70 -12.75 -5.05
C TYR A 34 7.52 -12.09 -4.31
N LEU A 35 6.49 -11.68 -5.05
CA LEU A 35 5.32 -11.03 -4.46
C LEU A 35 4.62 -11.94 -3.45
N TYR A 36 4.41 -13.19 -3.79
CA TYR A 36 3.83 -14.17 -2.87
C TYR A 36 4.72 -14.43 -1.66
N GLY A 37 6.02 -14.56 -1.87
CA GLY A 37 6.99 -14.74 -0.79
C GLY A 37 7.01 -13.55 0.16
N PHE A 38 6.95 -12.33 -0.38
CA PHE A 38 6.87 -11.12 0.43
C PHE A 38 5.59 -11.10 1.28
N VAL A 39 4.44 -11.34 0.67
CA VAL A 39 3.16 -11.30 1.39
C VAL A 39 3.11 -12.38 2.47
N SER A 40 3.64 -13.57 2.20
CA SER A 40 3.71 -14.66 3.19
C SER A 40 4.61 -14.31 4.38
N GLY A 41 5.81 -13.78 4.13
CA GLY A 41 6.73 -13.36 5.18
C GLY A 41 6.21 -12.18 5.98
N CYS A 42 5.60 -11.22 5.32
CA CYS A 42 4.94 -10.08 5.95
C CYS A 42 3.78 -10.55 6.84
N TRP A 43 2.96 -11.47 6.36
CA TRP A 43 1.87 -12.04 7.16
C TRP A 43 2.37 -12.66 8.45
N GLU A 44 3.38 -13.53 8.37
CA GLU A 44 3.95 -14.14 9.57
C GLU A 44 4.43 -13.09 10.57
N THR A 45 5.07 -12.03 10.09
CA THR A 45 5.56 -10.94 10.93
C THR A 45 4.42 -10.19 11.62
N VAL A 46 3.36 -9.87 10.89
CA VAL A 46 2.19 -9.18 11.44
C VAL A 46 1.43 -10.07 12.41
N GLU A 47 1.25 -11.35 12.06
CA GLU A 47 0.55 -12.32 12.90
C GLU A 47 1.26 -12.55 14.24
N GLN A 48 2.58 -12.56 14.25
CA GLN A 48 3.38 -12.68 15.46
C GLN A 48 3.31 -11.42 16.34
N ASN A 49 2.97 -10.29 15.77
CA ASN A 49 2.79 -9.05 16.51
C ASN A 49 1.32 -8.86 16.86
N GLN A 50 0.93 -9.35 18.04
CA GLN A 50 -0.46 -9.33 18.49
C GLN A 50 -1.06 -7.93 18.52
N ALA A 51 -0.26 -6.91 18.81
CA ALA A 51 -0.73 -5.53 18.84
C ALA A 51 -1.14 -5.02 17.45
N LEU A 52 -0.40 -5.43 16.40
CA LEU A 52 -0.75 -5.08 15.03
C LEU A 52 -1.91 -5.92 14.50
N ALA A 53 -1.98 -7.19 14.88
CA ALA A 53 -2.99 -8.13 14.37
C ALA A 53 -4.33 -8.02 15.10
N GLU A 54 -4.42 -7.26 16.19
CA GLU A 54 -5.62 -7.14 16.98
C GLU A 54 -6.80 -6.63 16.15
N GLY A 55 -7.88 -7.43 16.13
CA GLY A 55 -9.08 -7.11 15.37
C GLY A 55 -8.97 -7.33 13.85
N MET A 56 -7.83 -7.79 13.36
CA MET A 56 -7.64 -8.08 11.94
C MET A 56 -8.00 -9.52 11.59
N TRP A 57 -8.74 -9.69 10.52
CA TRP A 57 -8.93 -10.98 9.89
C TRP A 57 -7.72 -11.33 9.02
N PRO A 58 -7.54 -12.62 8.63
CA PRO A 58 -6.45 -12.98 7.72
C PRO A 58 -6.40 -12.15 6.43
N ASP A 59 -7.55 -11.83 5.86
CA ASP A 59 -7.62 -11.00 4.65
C ASP A 59 -7.19 -9.54 4.91
N ASP A 60 -7.42 -9.02 6.11
CA ASP A 60 -6.94 -7.69 6.49
C ASP A 60 -5.41 -7.65 6.55
N ILE A 61 -4.81 -8.71 7.11
CA ILE A 61 -3.35 -8.84 7.16
C ILE A 61 -2.75 -8.93 5.76
N ARG A 62 -3.38 -9.69 4.87
CA ARG A 62 -2.97 -9.75 3.45
C ARG A 62 -3.08 -8.38 2.78
N ALA A 63 -4.14 -7.64 3.08
CA ALA A 63 -4.34 -6.31 2.54
C ALA A 63 -3.24 -5.34 2.98
N VAL A 64 -2.83 -5.37 4.25
CA VAL A 64 -1.69 -4.58 4.74
C VAL A 64 -0.42 -4.96 3.98
N CYS A 65 -0.13 -6.25 3.88
CA CYS A 65 1.08 -6.74 3.21
C CYS A 65 1.08 -6.44 1.72
N GLY A 66 -0.07 -6.55 1.06
CA GLY A 66 -0.24 -6.16 -0.34
C GLY A 66 -0.01 -4.66 -0.57
N CYS A 67 -0.53 -3.83 0.32
CA CYS A 67 -0.31 -2.39 0.30
C CYS A 67 1.17 -2.04 0.42
N VAL A 68 1.89 -2.68 1.32
CA VAL A 68 3.33 -2.45 1.52
C VAL A 68 4.14 -2.85 0.29
N VAL A 69 3.91 -4.05 -0.26
CA VAL A 69 4.65 -4.51 -1.44
C VAL A 69 4.33 -3.67 -2.67
N ASP A 70 3.12 -3.17 -2.78
CA ASP A 70 2.75 -2.27 -3.87
C ASP A 70 3.53 -0.94 -3.79
N ALA A 71 3.69 -0.38 -2.59
CA ALA A 71 4.52 0.79 -2.38
C ALA A 71 5.99 0.54 -2.73
N ILE A 72 6.51 -0.63 -2.39
CA ILE A 72 7.88 -1.03 -2.78
C ILE A 72 8.02 -1.07 -4.30
N ARG A 73 7.06 -1.68 -5.00
CA ARG A 73 7.05 -1.76 -6.46
C ARG A 73 6.99 -0.41 -7.16
N HIS A 74 6.40 0.59 -6.53
CA HIS A 74 6.36 1.95 -7.07
C HIS A 74 7.63 2.75 -6.79
N SER A 75 8.44 2.31 -5.83
CA SER A 75 9.56 3.09 -5.31
C SER A 75 10.94 2.55 -5.69
N MET A 76 11.06 1.26 -5.94
CA MET A 76 12.34 0.67 -6.31
C MET A 76 12.20 -0.49 -7.31
N PRO A 77 13.11 -0.56 -8.30
CA PRO A 77 13.11 -1.67 -9.26
C PRO A 77 13.46 -2.99 -8.58
N PHE A 78 13.00 -4.10 -9.17
CA PHE A 78 13.19 -5.42 -8.59
C PHE A 78 14.67 -5.78 -8.35
N HIS A 79 15.56 -5.41 -9.27
CA HIS A 79 16.98 -5.70 -9.10
C HIS A 79 17.59 -5.04 -7.87
N GLU A 80 17.08 -3.89 -7.44
CA GLU A 80 17.49 -3.27 -6.17
C GLU A 80 16.89 -4.01 -4.97
N ALA A 81 15.63 -4.43 -5.07
CA ALA A 81 14.96 -5.13 -3.97
C ALA A 81 15.60 -6.49 -3.66
N GLU A 82 16.11 -7.19 -4.67
CA GLU A 82 16.79 -8.49 -4.50
C GLU A 82 18.29 -8.40 -4.23
N ASP A 83 18.90 -7.24 -4.43
CA ASP A 83 20.35 -7.04 -4.38
C ASP A 83 20.97 -7.45 -3.03
N GLY A 84 20.28 -7.21 -1.94
CA GLY A 84 20.77 -7.57 -0.61
C GLY A 84 21.98 -6.76 -0.12
N SER A 85 22.37 -5.72 -0.87
CA SER A 85 23.42 -4.81 -0.42
C SER A 85 22.94 -3.98 0.79
N PRO A 86 23.86 -3.49 1.66
CA PRO A 86 23.47 -2.64 2.78
C PRO A 86 22.65 -1.40 2.37
N GLU A 87 22.98 -0.81 1.22
CA GLU A 87 22.26 0.36 0.69
C GLU A 87 20.84 0.00 0.26
N SER A 88 20.68 -1.10 -0.45
CA SER A 88 19.37 -1.58 -0.91
C SER A 88 18.49 -2.00 0.26
N ILE A 89 19.05 -2.68 1.26
CA ILE A 89 18.33 -3.06 2.48
C ILE A 89 17.87 -1.81 3.22
N LYS A 90 18.74 -0.83 3.37
CA LYS A 90 18.38 0.44 4.03
C LYS A 90 17.24 1.18 3.31
N LYS A 91 17.31 1.23 1.99
CA LYS A 91 16.24 1.83 1.16
C LYS A 91 14.93 1.08 1.30
N PHE A 92 14.99 -0.25 1.23
CA PHE A 92 13.82 -1.13 1.41
C PHE A 92 13.17 -0.93 2.78
N ASP A 93 13.96 -0.92 3.84
CA ASP A 93 13.48 -0.70 5.21
C ASP A 93 12.87 0.68 5.38
N ALA A 94 13.46 1.71 4.77
CA ALA A 94 12.93 3.07 4.81
C ALA A 94 11.56 3.17 4.12
N ILE A 95 11.40 2.53 2.97
CA ILE A 95 10.11 2.49 2.25
C ILE A 95 9.06 1.75 3.10
N THR A 96 9.40 0.59 3.60
CA THR A 96 8.51 -0.24 4.41
C THR A 96 8.07 0.49 5.69
N SER A 97 9.01 1.06 6.42
CA SER A 97 8.73 1.80 7.66
C SER A 97 7.89 3.05 7.41
N GLY A 98 8.12 3.72 6.28
CA GLY A 98 7.38 4.93 5.93
C GLY A 98 5.94 4.67 5.50
N VAL A 99 5.68 3.55 4.83
CA VAL A 99 4.37 3.24 4.27
C VAL A 99 3.50 2.38 5.18
N LEU A 100 4.11 1.60 6.06
CA LEU A 100 3.38 0.64 6.91
C LEU A 100 2.28 1.30 7.75
N PRO A 101 2.50 2.43 8.44
CA PRO A 101 1.44 3.09 9.19
C PRO A 101 0.25 3.49 8.31
N GLN A 102 0.51 3.98 7.12
CA GLN A 102 -0.54 4.36 6.17
C GLN A 102 -1.33 3.14 5.71
N CYS A 103 -0.65 2.05 5.37
CA CYS A 103 -1.30 0.80 4.98
C CYS A 103 -2.19 0.25 6.10
N ILE A 104 -1.73 0.30 7.34
CA ILE A 104 -2.51 -0.10 8.51
C ILE A 104 -3.75 0.79 8.66
N MET A 105 -3.60 2.10 8.55
CA MET A 105 -4.72 3.03 8.66
C MET A 105 -5.79 2.78 7.59
N GLU A 106 -5.40 2.51 6.37
CA GLU A 106 -6.34 2.21 5.28
C GLU A 106 -7.14 0.94 5.56
N VAL A 107 -6.47 -0.09 6.05
CA VAL A 107 -7.12 -1.37 6.39
C VAL A 107 -8.01 -1.20 7.63
N GLU A 108 -7.56 -0.48 8.66
CA GLU A 108 -8.36 -0.17 9.84
C GLU A 108 -9.64 0.59 9.48
N ALA A 109 -9.56 1.53 8.54
CA ALA A 109 -10.74 2.24 8.04
C ALA A 109 -11.74 1.26 7.42
N GLY A 110 -11.27 0.28 6.64
CA GLY A 110 -12.09 -0.79 6.09
C GLY A 110 -12.74 -1.66 7.18
N ILE A 111 -11.98 -2.00 8.23
CA ILE A 111 -12.49 -2.75 9.38
C ILE A 111 -13.58 -1.96 10.11
N MET A 112 -13.38 -0.68 10.32
CA MET A 112 -14.37 0.19 10.96
C MET A 112 -15.66 0.25 10.14
N LEU A 113 -15.56 0.37 8.83
CA LEU A 113 -16.74 0.34 7.95
C LEU A 113 -17.47 -1.01 8.06
N ARG A 114 -16.75 -2.10 8.04
CA ARG A 114 -17.31 -3.44 8.16
C ARG A 114 -18.06 -3.65 9.49
N ASN A 115 -17.50 -3.13 10.59
CA ASN A 115 -18.05 -3.31 11.94
C ASN A 115 -19.01 -2.21 12.36
N GLY A 116 -18.89 -1.01 11.81
CA GLY A 116 -19.62 0.18 12.22
C GLY A 116 -20.87 0.49 11.42
N GLU A 117 -21.11 -0.20 10.34
CA GLU A 117 -22.30 0.00 9.49
C GLU A 117 -23.58 -0.61 10.08
N LYS A 118 -23.60 -0.85 11.31
CA LYS A 118 -24.76 -1.45 11.95
C LYS A 118 -25.58 -0.37 12.65
#